data_fba20b3790c423684f011848a5d3e85f
#
_entry.id   fba20b3790c423684f011848a5d3e85f
#
_cell.length_a   1.000
_cell.length_b   1.000
_cell.length_c   1.000
_cell.angle_alpha   90.00
_cell.angle_beta   90.00
_cell.angle_gamma   90.00
#
_symmetry.space_group_name_H-M   'P 1'
#
loop_
_entity.id
_entity.type
_entity.pdbx_description
1 polymer ?
#
loop_
_entity_poly.entity_id
_entity_poly.type
_entity_poly.pdbx_seq_one_letter_code
_entity_poly.pdbx_strand_id
1 'polypeptide(L)'
;MIRITSIETFCNEFVGFVRVTDETGSQGWGQVSTYHSDITCQVLHRQVAPWVLGVQISDLDDLLDLVTEREHKFPGSYLRRAIGGFDTAI
;
A
#
# COMPACT_ATOMS: atom_id res chain seq x y z
N MET A 1 -3.71 5.15 17.36
CA MET A 1 -4.45 4.79 16.17
C MET A 1 -4.19 5.79 15.05
N ILE A 2 -4.14 5.31 13.82
CA ILE A 2 -3.82 6.11 12.64
C ILE A 2 -4.97 5.97 11.63
N ARG A 3 -5.31 7.07 10.98
CA ARG A 3 -6.22 7.03 9.84
C ARG A 3 -5.48 7.58 8.62
N ILE A 4 -5.37 6.77 7.58
CA ILE A 4 -4.71 7.17 6.34
C ILE A 4 -5.66 7.99 5.50
N THR A 5 -5.23 9.18 5.10
CA THR A 5 -6.04 10.10 4.29
C THR A 5 -5.63 10.10 2.83
N SER A 6 -4.39 9.76 2.51
CA SER A 6 -3.97 9.65 1.12
C SER A 6 -2.85 8.65 0.93
N ILE A 7 -2.84 8.03 -0.24
CA ILE A 7 -1.78 7.16 -0.72
C ILE A 7 -1.41 7.64 -2.11
N GLU A 8 -0.15 8.00 -2.30
CA GLU A 8 0.37 8.46 -3.56
C GLU A 8 1.53 7.59 -4.01
N THR A 9 1.66 7.40 -5.31
CA THR A 9 2.77 6.63 -5.86
C THR A 9 3.53 7.46 -6.88
N PHE A 10 4.83 7.28 -6.92
CA PHE A 10 5.75 7.95 -7.84
C PHE A 10 6.60 6.85 -8.45
N CYS A 11 6.28 6.43 -9.66
CA CYS A 11 6.94 5.26 -10.23
C CYS A 11 7.11 5.33 -11.74
N ASN A 12 8.11 4.59 -12.20
CA ASN A 12 8.23 4.15 -13.58
C ASN A 12 8.43 2.63 -13.56
N GLU A 13 8.82 2.03 -14.67
CA GLU A 13 8.96 0.56 -14.73
C GLU A 13 10.13 0.02 -13.87
N PHE A 14 11.05 0.89 -13.43
CA PHE A 14 12.27 0.50 -12.74
C PHE A 14 12.29 0.85 -11.27
N VAL A 15 11.52 1.84 -10.83
CA VAL A 15 11.49 2.26 -9.43
C VAL A 15 10.11 2.77 -9.06
N GLY A 16 9.69 2.50 -7.85
CA GLY A 16 8.42 2.97 -7.35
C GLY A 16 8.50 3.32 -5.86
N PHE A 17 7.98 4.49 -5.52
CA PHE A 17 7.87 4.95 -4.14
C PHE A 17 6.41 5.17 -3.77
N VAL A 18 6.09 4.91 -2.52
CA VAL A 18 4.76 5.12 -1.95
C VAL A 18 4.87 6.18 -0.87
N ARG A 19 4.00 7.18 -0.92
CA ARG A 19 3.86 8.15 0.16
C ARG A 19 2.49 7.98 0.80
N VAL A 20 2.48 7.71 2.09
CA VAL A 20 1.26 7.59 2.88
C VAL A 20 1.15 8.80 3.79
N THR A 21 0.00 9.46 3.78
CA THR A 21 -0.28 10.60 4.65
C THR A 21 -1.42 10.24 5.58
N ASP A 22 -1.27 10.54 6.87
CA ASP A 22 -2.31 10.30 7.87
C ASP A 22 -3.14 11.57 8.14
N GLU A 23 -4.13 11.46 9.01
CA GLU A 23 -5.04 12.56 9.34
C GLU A 23 -4.37 13.72 10.06
N THR A 24 -3.18 13.50 10.62
CA THR A 24 -2.40 14.56 11.29
C THR A 24 -1.48 15.30 10.32
N GLY A 25 -1.38 14.85 9.08
CA GLY A 25 -0.46 15.38 8.09
C GLY A 25 0.92 14.73 8.11
N SER A 26 1.15 13.76 8.98
CA SER A 26 2.41 13.01 9.00
C SER A 26 2.52 12.12 7.77
N GLN A 27 3.72 12.03 7.20
CA GLN A 27 3.97 11.28 5.97
C GLN A 27 5.02 10.22 6.21
N GLY A 28 4.80 9.06 5.60
CA GLY A 28 5.77 7.98 5.55
C GLY A 28 6.03 7.58 4.10
N TRP A 29 7.24 7.13 3.83
CA TRP A 29 7.66 6.70 2.51
C TRP A 29 8.10 5.25 2.54
N GLY A 30 7.72 4.51 1.50
CA GLY A 30 8.19 3.16 1.26
C GLY A 30 8.56 2.99 -0.20
N GLN A 31 9.30 1.93 -0.48
CA GLN A 31 9.65 1.57 -1.84
C GLN A 31 9.04 0.23 -2.18
N VAL A 32 8.39 0.14 -3.34
CA VAL A 32 7.92 -1.13 -3.88
C VAL A 32 9.06 -1.80 -4.65
N SER A 33 8.86 -3.07 -5.01
CA SER A 33 9.85 -3.81 -5.79
C SER A 33 10.24 -3.06 -7.07
N THR A 34 11.52 -3.10 -7.43
CA THR A 34 12.02 -2.47 -8.65
C THR A 34 11.63 -3.21 -9.93
N TYR A 35 11.16 -4.45 -9.80
CA TYR A 35 10.73 -5.23 -10.95
C TYR A 35 9.28 -4.86 -11.31
N HIS A 36 9.10 -4.25 -12.49
CA HIS A 36 7.80 -3.76 -12.96
C HIS A 36 7.07 -2.92 -11.91
N SER A 37 7.75 -1.91 -11.39
CA SER A 37 7.21 -1.05 -10.32
C SER A 37 5.92 -0.35 -10.72
N ASP A 38 5.77 0.05 -11.98
CA ASP A 38 4.55 0.66 -12.52
C ASP A 38 3.33 -0.26 -12.33
N ILE A 39 3.49 -1.56 -12.59
CA ILE A 39 2.43 -2.55 -12.37
C ILE A 39 2.14 -2.69 -10.88
N THR A 40 3.18 -2.79 -10.06
CA THR A 40 3.02 -2.90 -8.60
C THR A 40 2.28 -1.69 -8.03
N CYS A 41 2.59 -0.49 -8.49
CA CYS A 41 1.88 0.72 -8.06
C CYS A 41 0.40 0.70 -8.45
N GLN A 42 0.07 0.21 -9.64
CA GLN A 42 -1.32 0.04 -10.03
C GLN A 42 -2.04 -0.97 -9.13
N VAL A 43 -1.40 -2.09 -8.82
CA VAL A 43 -1.95 -3.09 -7.90
C VAL A 43 -2.20 -2.47 -6.52
N LEU A 44 -1.27 -1.63 -6.04
CA LEU A 44 -1.44 -0.94 -4.78
C LEU A 44 -2.71 -0.08 -4.78
N HIS A 45 -2.93 0.72 -5.82
CA HIS A 45 -4.10 1.58 -5.91
C HIS A 45 -5.40 0.80 -6.11
N ARG A 46 -5.36 -0.32 -6.80
CA ARG A 46 -6.56 -1.10 -7.14
C ARG A 46 -6.92 -2.12 -6.08
N GLN A 47 -5.94 -2.72 -5.42
CA GLN A 47 -6.16 -3.85 -4.51
C GLN A 47 -5.84 -3.55 -3.06
N VAL A 48 -5.02 -2.56 -2.77
CA VAL A 48 -4.65 -2.22 -1.38
C VAL A 48 -5.38 -0.96 -0.91
N ALA A 49 -5.25 0.14 -1.64
CA ALA A 49 -5.79 1.43 -1.22
C ALA A 49 -7.29 1.42 -0.89
N PRO A 50 -8.18 0.74 -1.67
CA PRO A 50 -9.60 0.75 -1.34
C PRO A 50 -9.93 0.17 0.03
N TRP A 51 -9.10 -0.73 0.56
CA TRP A 51 -9.34 -1.38 1.85
C TRP A 51 -8.74 -0.61 3.03
N VAL A 52 -7.81 0.31 2.78
CA VAL A 52 -7.06 0.98 3.85
C VAL A 52 -7.31 2.48 3.96
N LEU A 53 -7.71 3.14 2.87
CA LEU A 53 -8.01 4.58 2.90
C LEU A 53 -9.23 4.86 3.79
N GLY A 54 -9.08 5.84 4.69
CA GLY A 54 -10.14 6.26 5.59
C GLY A 54 -10.42 5.30 6.74
N VAL A 55 -9.69 4.18 6.82
CA VAL A 55 -9.84 3.20 7.89
C VAL A 55 -8.93 3.57 9.05
N GLN A 56 -9.48 3.49 10.27
CA GLN A 56 -8.69 3.71 11.46
C GLN A 56 -7.87 2.47 11.78
N ILE A 57 -6.55 2.62 11.82
CA ILE A 57 -5.62 1.51 11.99
C ILE A 57 -5.19 1.45 13.44
N SER A 58 -5.58 0.39 14.15
CA SER A 58 -5.11 0.09 15.51
C SER A 58 -4.06 -1.00 15.51
N ASP A 59 -4.10 -1.90 14.54
CA ASP A 59 -3.13 -2.98 14.37
C ASP A 59 -2.85 -3.15 12.88
N LEU A 60 -1.59 -2.87 12.50
CA LEU A 60 -1.18 -2.93 11.11
C LEU A 60 -1.21 -4.36 10.55
N ASP A 61 -0.77 -5.34 11.33
CA ASP A 61 -0.74 -6.72 10.86
C ASP A 61 -2.13 -7.23 10.57
N ASP A 62 -3.12 -6.93 11.42
CA ASP A 62 -4.51 -7.30 11.19
C ASP A 62 -5.06 -6.64 9.92
N LEU A 63 -4.70 -5.38 9.67
CA LEU A 63 -5.14 -4.69 8.46
C LEU A 63 -4.55 -5.34 7.21
N LEU A 64 -3.27 -5.67 7.23
CA LEU A 64 -2.62 -6.30 6.08
C LEU A 64 -3.16 -7.70 5.82
N ASP A 65 -3.47 -8.45 6.88
CA ASP A 65 -4.14 -9.74 6.76
C ASP A 65 -5.53 -9.60 6.14
N LEU A 66 -6.27 -8.55 6.53
CA LEU A 66 -7.58 -8.25 5.95
C LEU A 66 -7.47 -7.98 4.46
N VAL A 67 -6.50 -7.17 4.03
CA VAL A 67 -6.29 -6.89 2.61
C VAL A 67 -6.01 -8.17 1.84
N THR A 68 -5.14 -9.00 2.36
CA THR A 68 -4.79 -10.29 1.74
C THR A 68 -6.01 -11.19 1.60
N GLU A 69 -6.84 -11.26 2.64
CA GLU A 69 -8.07 -12.06 2.63
C GLU A 69 -9.09 -11.52 1.61
N ARG A 70 -9.31 -10.21 1.60
CA ARG A 70 -10.28 -9.58 0.69
C ARG A 70 -9.87 -9.70 -0.76
N GLU A 71 -8.59 -9.80 -1.03
CA GLU A 71 -8.05 -9.92 -2.39
C GLU A 71 -7.63 -11.36 -2.72
N HIS A 72 -8.20 -12.34 -2.06
CA HIS A 72 -7.81 -13.74 -2.23
C HIS A 72 -8.03 -14.28 -3.65
N LYS A 73 -8.91 -13.68 -4.44
CA LYS A 73 -9.16 -14.06 -5.83
C LYS A 73 -8.06 -13.58 -6.78
N PHE A 74 -7.26 -12.61 -6.35
CA PHE A 74 -6.19 -12.02 -7.16
C PHE A 74 -4.87 -12.02 -6.38
N PRO A 75 -4.44 -13.21 -5.87
CA PRO A 75 -3.17 -13.27 -5.15
C PRO A 75 -2.00 -13.14 -6.13
N GLY A 76 -0.81 -13.05 -5.60
CA GLY A 76 0.38 -13.09 -6.41
C GLY A 76 1.46 -12.14 -5.91
N SER A 77 2.60 -12.16 -6.61
CA SER A 77 3.76 -11.41 -6.18
C SER A 77 3.55 -9.89 -6.26
N TYR A 78 2.76 -9.40 -7.20
CA TYR A 78 2.49 -7.97 -7.31
C TYR A 78 1.70 -7.45 -6.11
N LEU A 79 0.69 -8.19 -5.65
CA LEU A 79 -0.06 -7.82 -4.45
C LEU A 79 0.87 -7.79 -3.23
N ARG A 80 1.71 -8.78 -3.06
CA ARG A 80 2.66 -8.85 -1.95
C ARG A 80 3.67 -7.71 -1.98
N ARG A 81 4.16 -7.35 -3.16
CA ARG A 81 5.07 -6.22 -3.35
C ARG A 81 4.40 -4.88 -3.03
N ALA A 82 3.13 -4.74 -3.44
CA ALA A 82 2.35 -3.54 -3.12
C ALA A 82 2.12 -3.42 -1.61
N ILE A 83 1.75 -4.51 -0.96
CA ILE A 83 1.58 -4.55 0.50
C ILE A 83 2.89 -4.22 1.21
N GLY A 84 4.02 -4.76 0.73
CA GLY A 84 5.33 -4.48 1.30
C GLY A 84 5.71 -3.01 1.23
N GLY A 85 5.45 -2.35 0.10
CA GLY A 85 5.69 -0.92 -0.05
C GLY A 85 4.81 -0.10 0.88
N PHE A 86 3.54 -0.45 0.98
CA PHE A 86 2.58 0.21 1.87
C PHE A 86 2.99 0.02 3.33
N ASP A 87 3.36 -1.20 3.73
CA ASP A 87 3.79 -1.52 5.10
C ASP A 87 5.00 -0.68 5.50
N THR A 88 5.98 -0.56 4.62
CA THR A 88 7.18 0.25 4.87
C THR A 88 6.84 1.72 5.01
N ALA A 89 5.86 2.23 4.24
CA ALA A 89 5.46 3.63 4.28
C ALA A 89 4.73 4.01 5.57
N ILE A 90 4.07 3.06 6.21
CA ILE A 90 3.42 3.30 7.48
C ILE A 90 4.44 3.29 8.61
#